data_512bb53d03fa48ff7f6c65885f909122
#
_entry.id   512bb53d03fa48ff7f6c65885f909122
#
_cell.length_a   1.000
_cell.length_b   1.000
_cell.length_c   1.000
_cell.angle_alpha   90.00
_cell.angle_beta   90.00
_cell.angle_gamma   90.00
#
_symmetry.space_group_name_H-M   'P 1'
#
loop_
_entity.id
_entity.type
_entity.pdbx_description
1 polymer ?
#
loop_
_entity_poly.entity_id
_entity_poly.type
_entity_poly.pdbx_seq_one_letter_code
_entity_poly.pdbx_strand_id
1 'polypeptide(L)'
;MIRFKDGLTIGSNSPIRVNCNVGCNSKTDIESELSKLKFIQSCNELPDMMMDLSLIELEYPLYKCIKDKLGIPFGVVLSYRRFTKSKGYQWKDIRNVFLQLCNDGVSFVTIHFTADLDLFYKARQIRKIPVTSRGGGMVLYDCRINNRTQNIFREHIDEIADISLKYNVVISLGTTFRPGTILDACDSIHIEETLRQLNICKLLQSKGVKVMVENIGHITLDKISTHSKLLNRFNAPIMPLGPLPTDVAINEDHIANAIGASFAAYIGCAHIINCVTRYEHSKSAITQEAT
;
A
#
# COMPACT_ATOMS: atom_id res chain seq x y z
N MET A 1 8.83 12.76 10.10
CA MET A 1 7.98 13.63 9.25
C MET A 1 8.53 13.65 7.83
N ILE A 2 7.68 13.52 6.83
CA ILE A 2 8.03 13.70 5.40
C ILE A 2 7.17 14.81 4.80
N ARG A 3 7.69 15.47 3.76
CA ARG A 3 6.93 16.42 2.95
C ARG A 3 6.93 15.96 1.51
N PHE A 4 5.73 15.80 0.94
CA PHE A 4 5.54 15.50 -0.47
C PHE A 4 5.88 16.71 -1.35
N LYS A 5 6.13 16.47 -2.63
CA LYS A 5 6.39 17.55 -3.59
C LYS A 5 5.21 18.53 -3.71
N ASP A 6 3.99 18.05 -3.49
CA ASP A 6 2.75 18.84 -3.52
C ASP A 6 2.51 19.63 -2.23
N GLY A 7 3.46 19.60 -1.29
CA GLY A 7 3.41 20.36 -0.04
C GLY A 7 2.77 19.63 1.15
N LEU A 8 2.07 18.52 0.94
CA LEU A 8 1.48 17.73 2.01
C LEU A 8 2.55 17.22 2.96
N THR A 9 2.34 17.41 4.27
CA THR A 9 3.22 16.92 5.33
C THR A 9 2.55 15.80 6.11
N ILE A 10 3.31 14.75 6.43
CA ILE A 10 2.83 13.56 7.12
C ILE A 10 3.84 13.09 8.16
N GLY A 11 3.37 12.61 9.28
CA GLY A 11 4.18 12.05 10.36
C GLY A 11 3.95 12.72 11.69
N SER A 12 4.81 12.42 12.67
CA SER A 12 4.70 12.97 14.02
C SER A 12 4.60 14.49 14.01
N ASN A 13 3.70 15.04 14.81
CA ASN A 13 3.38 16.48 14.87
C ASN A 13 2.67 17.06 13.62
N SER A 14 2.16 16.21 12.74
CA SER A 14 1.24 16.61 11.66
C SER A 14 -0.16 16.05 11.95
N PRO A 15 -1.23 16.66 11.43
CA PRO A 15 -2.55 16.07 11.47
C PRO A 15 -2.55 14.67 10.84
N ILE A 16 -3.40 13.77 11.36
CA ILE A 16 -3.67 12.48 10.70
C ILE A 16 -4.24 12.76 9.32
N ARG A 17 -3.74 12.05 8.31
CA ARG A 17 -4.14 12.20 6.92
C ARG A 17 -5.07 11.08 6.48
N VAL A 18 -5.90 11.37 5.50
CA VAL A 18 -6.85 10.40 4.93
C VAL A 18 -6.45 10.08 3.50
N ASN A 19 -6.31 8.79 3.21
CA ASN A 19 -6.12 8.26 1.86
C ASN A 19 -7.36 7.50 1.41
N CYS A 20 -7.84 7.79 0.19
CA CYS A 20 -8.89 7.02 -0.48
C CYS A 20 -8.33 6.29 -1.69
N ASN A 21 -9.01 5.21 -2.10
CA ASN A 21 -8.57 4.37 -3.20
C ASN A 21 -9.62 4.33 -4.32
N VAL A 22 -9.13 4.31 -5.55
CA VAL A 22 -9.88 3.96 -6.75
C VAL A 22 -9.10 2.91 -7.53
N GLY A 23 -9.75 2.19 -8.44
CA GLY A 23 -9.02 1.25 -9.29
C GLY A 23 -9.92 0.28 -10.03
N CYS A 24 -9.49 -0.15 -11.21
CA CYS A 24 -10.22 -1.07 -12.07
C CYS A 24 -9.51 -2.42 -12.15
N ASN A 25 -10.25 -3.51 -11.88
CA ASN A 25 -9.82 -4.89 -12.17
C ASN A 25 -10.17 -5.29 -13.61
N SER A 26 -11.23 -4.69 -14.15
CA SER A 26 -11.77 -4.94 -15.48
C SER A 26 -12.27 -3.63 -16.11
N LYS A 27 -12.58 -3.64 -17.41
CA LYS A 27 -13.14 -2.48 -18.08
C LYS A 27 -14.55 -2.13 -17.59
N THR A 28 -15.27 -3.09 -17.01
CA THR A 28 -16.61 -2.88 -16.45
C THR A 28 -16.61 -2.00 -15.20
N ASP A 29 -15.47 -1.86 -14.54
CA ASP A 29 -15.34 -1.08 -13.31
C ASP A 29 -15.17 0.43 -13.58
N ILE A 30 -14.83 0.82 -14.82
CA ILE A 30 -14.45 2.21 -15.16
C ILE A 30 -15.54 3.21 -14.80
N GLU A 31 -16.79 2.91 -15.17
CA GLU A 31 -17.92 3.83 -14.97
C GLU A 31 -18.20 4.04 -13.47
N SER A 32 -18.17 2.97 -12.68
CA SER A 32 -18.34 3.06 -11.23
C SER A 32 -17.23 3.83 -10.55
N GLU A 33 -15.96 3.60 -10.95
CA GLU A 33 -14.82 4.31 -10.39
C GLU A 33 -14.79 5.80 -10.77
N LEU A 34 -15.21 6.14 -12.00
CA LEU A 34 -15.38 7.54 -12.40
C LEU A 34 -16.54 8.22 -11.65
N SER A 35 -17.62 7.49 -11.36
CA SER A 35 -18.73 7.99 -10.55
C SER A 35 -18.31 8.26 -9.12
N LYS A 36 -17.49 7.38 -8.53
CA LYS A 36 -16.85 7.56 -7.23
C LYS A 36 -16.00 8.85 -7.18
N LEU A 37 -15.17 9.08 -8.19
CA LEU A 37 -14.37 10.31 -8.29
C LEU A 37 -15.24 11.56 -8.39
N LYS A 38 -16.34 11.50 -9.15
CA LYS A 38 -17.31 12.62 -9.24
C LYS A 38 -17.97 12.89 -7.89
N PHE A 39 -18.34 11.83 -7.16
CA PHE A 39 -18.90 11.96 -5.82
C PHE A 39 -17.90 12.62 -4.86
N ILE A 40 -16.67 12.13 -4.80
CA ILE A 40 -15.61 12.73 -3.96
C ILE A 40 -15.41 14.20 -4.33
N GLN A 41 -15.39 14.54 -5.62
CA GLN A 41 -15.26 15.93 -6.08
C GLN A 41 -16.40 16.83 -5.59
N SER A 42 -17.59 16.28 -5.39
CA SER A 42 -18.76 17.03 -4.88
C SER A 42 -18.79 17.18 -3.36
N CYS A 43 -17.91 16.49 -2.63
CA CYS A 43 -17.83 16.63 -1.18
C CYS A 43 -17.21 17.98 -0.79
N ASN A 44 -17.63 18.52 0.36
CA ASN A 44 -17.09 19.77 0.89
C ASN A 44 -15.61 19.66 1.26
N GLU A 45 -15.20 18.47 1.67
CA GLU A 45 -13.81 18.17 2.04
C GLU A 45 -13.31 17.00 1.19
N LEU A 46 -12.11 17.17 0.62
CA LEU A 46 -11.44 16.13 -0.14
C LEU A 46 -10.54 15.29 0.79
N PRO A 47 -10.29 14.01 0.45
CA PRO A 47 -9.22 13.27 1.12
C PRO A 47 -7.87 13.99 0.89
N ASP A 48 -6.94 13.83 1.83
CA ASP A 48 -5.60 14.42 1.73
C ASP A 48 -4.79 13.85 0.55
N MET A 49 -5.05 12.59 0.19
CA MET A 49 -4.36 11.88 -0.89
C MET A 49 -5.21 10.72 -1.42
N MET A 50 -4.90 10.23 -2.62
CA MET A 50 -5.58 9.09 -3.22
C MET A 50 -4.62 8.14 -3.91
N MET A 51 -5.02 6.85 -4.03
CA MET A 51 -4.28 5.84 -4.79
C MET A 51 -5.12 5.28 -5.94
N ASP A 52 -4.46 5.09 -7.10
CA ASP A 52 -4.97 4.29 -8.19
C ASP A 52 -4.44 2.85 -8.08
N LEU A 53 -5.33 1.93 -7.73
CA LEU A 53 -5.08 0.49 -7.55
C LEU A 53 -5.44 -0.32 -8.79
N SER A 54 -5.60 0.30 -9.97
CA SER A 54 -5.98 -0.40 -11.20
C SER A 54 -4.97 -1.48 -11.58
N LEU A 55 -5.50 -2.65 -11.94
CA LEU A 55 -4.73 -3.81 -12.42
C LEU A 55 -4.67 -3.87 -13.95
N ILE A 56 -5.57 -3.15 -14.61
CA ILE A 56 -5.62 -3.06 -16.07
C ILE A 56 -5.06 -1.71 -16.51
N GLU A 57 -4.53 -1.69 -17.73
CA GLU A 57 -4.15 -0.45 -18.36
C GLU A 57 -5.40 0.19 -18.97
N LEU A 58 -5.64 1.44 -18.63
CA LEU A 58 -6.72 2.24 -19.16
C LEU A 58 -6.16 3.24 -20.18
N GLU A 59 -6.92 3.56 -21.19
CA GLU A 59 -6.58 4.60 -22.16
C GLU A 59 -6.32 5.94 -21.46
N TYR A 60 -7.17 6.27 -20.47
CA TYR A 60 -6.95 7.38 -19.55
C TYR A 60 -6.91 6.86 -18.11
N PRO A 61 -5.72 6.74 -17.50
CA PRO A 61 -5.56 6.17 -16.17
C PRO A 61 -6.30 6.97 -15.09
N LEU A 62 -6.82 6.27 -14.06
CA LEU A 62 -7.56 6.91 -12.97
C LEU A 62 -6.68 7.89 -12.18
N TYR A 63 -5.38 7.64 -12.04
CA TYR A 63 -4.49 8.59 -11.37
C TYR A 63 -4.43 9.95 -12.09
N LYS A 64 -4.61 9.99 -13.43
CA LYS A 64 -4.74 11.26 -14.17
C LYS A 64 -6.06 11.95 -13.85
N CYS A 65 -7.14 11.16 -13.71
CA CYS A 65 -8.42 11.72 -13.26
C CYS A 65 -8.32 12.33 -11.85
N ILE A 66 -7.61 11.68 -10.92
CA ILE A 66 -7.35 12.24 -9.56
C ILE A 66 -6.62 13.57 -9.68
N LYS A 67 -5.51 13.58 -10.43
CA LYS A 67 -4.71 14.78 -10.63
C LYS A 67 -5.53 15.93 -11.23
N ASP A 68 -6.22 15.66 -12.34
CA ASP A 68 -6.87 16.71 -13.13
C ASP A 68 -8.16 17.23 -12.51
N LYS A 69 -8.90 16.37 -11.79
CA LYS A 69 -10.20 16.75 -11.21
C LYS A 69 -10.12 17.19 -9.75
N LEU A 70 -9.21 16.59 -8.98
CA LEU A 70 -9.15 16.85 -7.54
C LEU A 70 -7.91 17.67 -7.15
N GLY A 71 -6.83 17.62 -7.93
CA GLY A 71 -5.61 18.37 -7.67
C GLY A 71 -4.87 17.97 -6.40
N ILE A 72 -5.14 16.77 -5.86
CA ILE A 72 -4.53 16.26 -4.62
C ILE A 72 -3.38 15.30 -4.92
N PRO A 73 -2.47 15.05 -3.95
CA PRO A 73 -1.43 14.04 -4.06
C PRO A 73 -1.98 12.68 -4.46
N PHE A 74 -1.34 12.02 -5.42
CA PHE A 74 -1.76 10.69 -5.84
C PHE A 74 -0.62 9.68 -5.83
N GLY A 75 -0.98 8.43 -5.57
CA GLY A 75 -0.09 7.29 -5.58
C GLY A 75 -0.57 6.15 -6.45
N VAL A 76 0.34 5.22 -6.72
CA VAL A 76 0.05 3.98 -7.44
C VAL A 76 0.81 2.80 -6.82
N VAL A 77 0.33 1.60 -7.06
CA VAL A 77 1.08 0.37 -6.72
C VAL A 77 1.93 -0.02 -7.91
N LEU A 78 3.26 0.13 -7.81
CA LEU A 78 4.18 -0.14 -8.92
C LEU A 78 4.16 -1.62 -9.32
N SER A 79 4.02 -2.53 -8.36
CA SER A 79 3.91 -3.97 -8.61
C SER A 79 2.60 -4.40 -9.33
N TYR A 80 1.64 -3.49 -9.54
CA TYR A 80 0.48 -3.77 -10.39
C TYR A 80 0.76 -3.49 -11.88
N ARG A 81 1.86 -2.85 -12.18
CA ARG A 81 2.18 -2.39 -13.53
C ARG A 81 3.06 -3.40 -14.26
N ARG A 82 2.75 -3.62 -15.57
CA ARG A 82 3.56 -4.46 -16.49
C ARG A 82 3.79 -5.91 -16.03
N PHE A 83 2.93 -6.46 -15.20
CA PHE A 83 2.95 -7.87 -14.83
C PHE A 83 2.22 -8.70 -15.90
N THR A 84 2.83 -9.83 -16.30
CA THR A 84 2.16 -10.83 -17.12
C THR A 84 2.34 -12.23 -16.51
N LYS A 85 1.29 -13.05 -16.62
CA LYS A 85 1.37 -14.43 -16.08
C LYS A 85 2.41 -15.30 -16.80
N SER A 86 2.70 -15.02 -18.07
CA SER A 86 3.63 -15.81 -18.88
C SER A 86 5.10 -15.47 -18.66
N LYS A 87 5.41 -14.20 -18.32
CA LYS A 87 6.80 -13.71 -18.23
C LYS A 87 7.15 -13.13 -16.85
N GLY A 88 6.15 -12.89 -15.99
CA GLY A 88 6.35 -12.12 -14.77
C GLY A 88 6.68 -10.67 -15.07
N TYR A 89 7.68 -10.14 -14.40
CA TYR A 89 8.19 -8.78 -14.59
C TYR A 89 9.44 -8.74 -15.45
N GLN A 90 9.54 -7.70 -16.27
CA GLN A 90 10.77 -7.29 -16.95
C GLN A 90 11.19 -5.92 -16.39
N TRP A 91 12.40 -5.82 -15.84
CA TRP A 91 12.84 -4.57 -15.19
C TRP A 91 12.75 -3.35 -16.10
N LYS A 92 13.15 -3.49 -17.37
CA LYS A 92 13.06 -2.41 -18.36
C LYS A 92 11.65 -1.82 -18.44
N ASP A 93 10.62 -2.67 -18.42
CA ASP A 93 9.24 -2.23 -18.55
C ASP A 93 8.74 -1.54 -17.28
N ILE A 94 9.08 -2.09 -16.10
CA ILE A 94 8.77 -1.48 -14.80
C ILE A 94 9.44 -0.11 -14.70
N ARG A 95 10.73 -0.03 -15.02
CA ARG A 95 11.51 1.21 -15.01
C ARG A 95 10.88 2.28 -15.90
N ASN A 96 10.51 1.93 -17.12
CA ASN A 96 9.87 2.86 -18.04
C ASN A 96 8.54 3.39 -17.51
N VAL A 97 7.70 2.52 -16.94
CA VAL A 97 6.45 2.92 -16.29
C VAL A 97 6.72 3.80 -15.08
N PHE A 98 7.71 3.49 -14.26
CA PHE A 98 8.04 4.32 -13.10
C PHE A 98 8.48 5.72 -13.53
N LEU A 99 9.32 5.83 -14.56
CA LEU A 99 9.70 7.12 -15.13
C LEU A 99 8.50 7.89 -15.71
N GLN A 100 7.58 7.19 -16.39
CA GLN A 100 6.34 7.80 -16.87
C GLN A 100 5.49 8.35 -15.74
N LEU A 101 5.27 7.57 -14.68
CA LEU A 101 4.54 8.00 -13.48
C LEU A 101 5.18 9.23 -12.82
N CYS A 102 6.51 9.26 -12.75
CA CYS A 102 7.25 10.41 -12.25
C CYS A 102 7.02 11.67 -13.09
N ASN A 103 7.05 11.54 -14.42
CA ASN A 103 6.77 12.64 -15.36
C ASN A 103 5.29 13.08 -15.30
N ASP A 104 4.37 12.15 -15.08
CA ASP A 104 2.95 12.44 -14.88
C ASP A 104 2.66 13.11 -13.53
N GLY A 105 3.65 13.14 -12.62
CA GLY A 105 3.57 13.86 -11.36
C GLY A 105 3.16 13.00 -10.16
N VAL A 106 3.38 11.66 -10.18
CA VAL A 106 3.07 10.80 -9.03
C VAL A 106 3.76 11.30 -7.76
N SER A 107 3.03 11.34 -6.64
CA SER A 107 3.55 11.82 -5.35
C SER A 107 4.22 10.70 -4.55
N PHE A 108 3.69 9.47 -4.66
CA PHE A 108 4.25 8.28 -4.02
C PHE A 108 3.95 7.01 -4.82
N VAL A 109 4.77 5.99 -4.61
CA VAL A 109 4.58 4.66 -5.20
C VAL A 109 4.72 3.58 -4.14
N THR A 110 3.80 2.61 -4.13
CA THR A 110 3.88 1.44 -3.26
C THR A 110 4.66 0.33 -3.95
N ILE A 111 5.64 -0.23 -3.23
CA ILE A 111 6.52 -1.30 -3.71
C ILE A 111 6.64 -2.40 -2.66
N HIS A 112 6.50 -3.66 -3.10
CA HIS A 112 6.53 -4.85 -2.23
C HIS A 112 7.94 -5.47 -2.18
N PHE A 113 8.85 -4.84 -1.46
CA PHE A 113 10.24 -5.32 -1.34
C PHE A 113 10.40 -6.57 -0.46
N THR A 114 9.39 -6.89 0.38
CA THR A 114 9.42 -8.01 1.32
C THR A 114 8.83 -9.31 0.78
N ALA A 115 8.40 -9.32 -0.49
CA ALA A 115 7.84 -10.48 -1.15
C ALA A 115 8.94 -11.51 -1.48
N ASP A 116 9.38 -12.24 -0.48
CA ASP A 116 10.47 -13.22 -0.57
C ASP A 116 9.91 -14.66 -0.45
N LEU A 117 10.41 -15.59 -1.28
CA LEU A 117 9.93 -16.98 -1.32
C LEU A 117 10.20 -17.75 -0.03
N ASP A 118 11.31 -17.46 0.67
CA ASP A 118 11.62 -18.10 1.95
C ASP A 118 10.55 -17.78 3.00
N LEU A 119 10.14 -16.52 3.09
CA LEU A 119 9.08 -16.10 4.01
C LEU A 119 7.71 -16.65 3.57
N PHE A 120 7.46 -16.75 2.26
CA PHE A 120 6.25 -17.38 1.73
C PHE A 120 6.14 -18.85 2.12
N TYR A 121 7.22 -19.63 1.99
CA TYR A 121 7.20 -21.04 2.37
C TYR A 121 7.01 -21.22 3.88
N LYS A 122 7.60 -20.38 4.72
CA LYS A 122 7.32 -20.37 6.17
C LYS A 122 5.84 -20.03 6.45
N ALA A 123 5.30 -18.99 5.81
CA ALA A 123 3.92 -18.58 5.99
C ALA A 123 2.94 -19.70 5.62
N ARG A 124 3.19 -20.44 4.53
CA ARG A 124 2.36 -21.58 4.12
C ARG A 124 2.32 -22.72 5.13
N GLN A 125 3.30 -22.85 6.00
CA GLN A 125 3.33 -23.89 7.02
C GLN A 125 2.44 -23.59 8.22
N ILE A 126 2.24 -22.31 8.54
CA ILE A 126 1.57 -21.90 9.78
C ILE A 126 0.27 -21.11 9.57
N ARG A 127 0.03 -20.58 8.36
CA ARG A 127 -1.14 -19.76 8.05
C ARG A 127 -2.05 -20.42 7.03
N LYS A 128 -3.37 -20.26 7.20
CA LYS A 128 -4.36 -20.60 6.17
C LYS A 128 -4.36 -19.59 5.02
N ILE A 129 -4.10 -18.32 5.32
CA ILE A 129 -3.97 -17.22 4.34
C ILE A 129 -2.53 -16.72 4.38
N PRO A 130 -1.60 -17.38 3.65
CA PRO A 130 -0.18 -17.04 3.73
C PRO A 130 0.17 -15.70 3.10
N VAL A 131 -0.61 -15.22 2.13
CA VAL A 131 -0.38 -13.96 1.39
C VAL A 131 -1.69 -13.18 1.34
N THR A 132 -1.66 -11.92 1.77
CA THR A 132 -2.83 -11.05 1.82
C THR A 132 -2.76 -9.90 0.82
N SER A 133 -1.55 -9.59 0.31
CA SER A 133 -1.36 -8.54 -0.68
C SER A 133 -1.34 -9.09 -2.09
N ARG A 134 -2.16 -8.52 -2.97
CA ARG A 134 -2.15 -8.85 -4.39
C ARG A 134 -0.81 -8.50 -5.04
N GLY A 135 -0.26 -7.31 -4.77
CA GLY A 135 1.04 -6.89 -5.31
C GLY A 135 2.18 -7.78 -4.83
N GLY A 136 2.20 -8.12 -3.55
CA GLY A 136 3.14 -9.09 -3.00
C GLY A 136 3.00 -10.46 -3.65
N GLY A 137 1.78 -10.94 -3.85
CA GLY A 137 1.49 -12.21 -4.54
C GLY A 137 2.00 -12.23 -5.99
N MET A 138 1.85 -11.12 -6.73
CA MET A 138 2.39 -11.00 -8.10
C MET A 138 3.93 -11.06 -8.10
N VAL A 139 4.58 -10.41 -7.13
CA VAL A 139 6.04 -10.45 -7.00
C VAL A 139 6.53 -11.87 -6.63
N LEU A 140 5.86 -12.55 -5.71
CA LEU A 140 6.16 -13.95 -5.37
C LEU A 140 5.99 -14.87 -6.57
N TYR A 141 4.95 -14.66 -7.36
CA TYR A 141 4.73 -15.42 -8.60
C TYR A 141 5.89 -15.20 -9.59
N ASP A 142 6.31 -13.95 -9.80
CA ASP A 142 7.48 -13.63 -10.62
C ASP A 142 8.74 -14.31 -10.12
N CYS A 143 9.03 -14.25 -8.83
CA CYS A 143 10.18 -14.94 -8.24
C CYS A 143 10.15 -16.43 -8.54
N ARG A 144 8.98 -17.07 -8.48
CA ARG A 144 8.84 -18.50 -8.73
C ARG A 144 9.05 -18.87 -10.19
N ILE A 145 8.39 -18.19 -11.14
CA ILE A 145 8.47 -18.56 -12.56
C ILE A 145 9.82 -18.23 -13.18
N ASN A 146 10.49 -17.20 -12.68
CA ASN A 146 11.80 -16.76 -13.17
C ASN A 146 12.97 -17.27 -12.29
N ASN A 147 12.71 -18.16 -11.32
CA ASN A 147 13.72 -18.72 -10.42
C ASN A 147 14.61 -17.65 -9.78
N ARG A 148 14.02 -16.52 -9.36
CA ARG A 148 14.77 -15.43 -8.74
C ARG A 148 15.15 -15.77 -7.32
N THR A 149 16.39 -15.53 -6.97
CA THR A 149 16.90 -15.64 -5.58
C THR A 149 16.46 -14.44 -4.72
N GLN A 150 16.22 -13.30 -5.37
CA GLN A 150 15.78 -12.05 -4.77
C GLN A 150 14.67 -11.46 -5.65
N ASN A 151 13.68 -10.77 -5.07
CA ASN A 151 12.64 -10.16 -5.88
C ASN A 151 13.20 -8.97 -6.69
N ILE A 152 12.59 -8.74 -7.87
CA ILE A 152 13.08 -7.79 -8.87
C ILE A 152 13.19 -6.36 -8.33
N PHE A 153 12.33 -5.95 -7.42
CA PHE A 153 12.40 -4.60 -6.84
C PHE A 153 13.57 -4.45 -5.88
N ARG A 154 13.96 -5.52 -5.18
CA ARG A 154 15.18 -5.51 -4.35
C ARG A 154 16.45 -5.60 -5.19
N GLU A 155 16.42 -6.35 -6.29
CA GLU A 155 17.54 -6.40 -7.25
C GLU A 155 17.87 -5.01 -7.78
N HIS A 156 16.86 -4.15 -7.95
CA HIS A 156 16.99 -2.81 -8.52
C HIS A 156 16.72 -1.67 -7.54
N ILE A 157 16.92 -1.92 -6.23
CA ILE A 157 16.60 -0.93 -5.19
C ILE A 157 17.39 0.37 -5.31
N ASP A 158 18.63 0.29 -5.81
CA ASP A 158 19.49 1.46 -6.00
C ASP A 158 18.94 2.36 -7.12
N GLU A 159 18.56 1.78 -8.25
CA GLU A 159 17.98 2.53 -9.36
C GLU A 159 16.59 3.11 -8.99
N ILE A 160 15.79 2.37 -8.21
CA ILE A 160 14.53 2.88 -7.65
C ILE A 160 14.81 4.10 -6.76
N ALA A 161 15.82 4.03 -5.91
CA ALA A 161 16.19 5.14 -5.04
C ALA A 161 16.62 6.37 -5.85
N ASP A 162 17.46 6.20 -6.86
CA ASP A 162 17.93 7.29 -7.75
C ASP A 162 16.77 7.98 -8.47
N ILE A 163 15.84 7.20 -9.02
CA ILE A 163 14.63 7.74 -9.66
C ILE A 163 13.78 8.51 -8.63
N SER A 164 13.55 7.93 -7.45
CA SER A 164 12.75 8.56 -6.40
C SER A 164 13.35 9.89 -5.94
N LEU A 165 14.65 9.95 -5.77
CA LEU A 165 15.37 11.18 -5.41
C LEU A 165 15.25 12.24 -6.51
N LYS A 166 15.53 11.86 -7.75
CA LYS A 166 15.49 12.75 -8.91
C LYS A 166 14.14 13.43 -9.07
N TYR A 167 13.04 12.69 -8.87
CA TYR A 167 11.68 13.18 -9.07
C TYR A 167 10.95 13.55 -7.77
N ASN A 168 11.65 13.47 -6.62
CA ASN A 168 11.09 13.73 -5.30
C ASN A 168 9.80 12.93 -5.02
N VAL A 169 9.82 11.65 -5.35
CA VAL A 169 8.72 10.71 -5.14
C VAL A 169 8.94 9.94 -3.83
N VAL A 170 7.88 9.79 -3.03
CA VAL A 170 7.92 9.02 -1.78
C VAL A 170 7.76 7.53 -2.10
N ILE A 171 8.58 6.68 -1.49
CA ILE A 171 8.40 5.23 -1.55
C ILE A 171 7.52 4.77 -0.38
N SER A 172 6.39 4.14 -0.69
CA SER A 172 5.56 3.42 0.26
C SER A 172 5.99 1.95 0.29
N LEU A 173 6.41 1.46 1.46
CA LEU A 173 6.79 0.07 1.63
C LEU A 173 5.54 -0.79 1.81
N GLY A 174 5.13 -1.47 0.76
CA GLY A 174 4.00 -2.41 0.79
C GLY A 174 4.31 -3.66 1.61
N THR A 175 3.27 -4.25 2.21
CA THR A 175 3.33 -5.54 2.90
C THR A 175 2.81 -6.67 2.03
N THR A 176 3.44 -7.82 2.11
CA THR A 176 3.02 -9.05 1.43
C THR A 176 2.29 -9.99 2.37
N PHE A 177 2.76 -10.07 3.62
CA PHE A 177 2.37 -11.07 4.62
C PHE A 177 1.69 -10.47 5.85
N ARG A 178 1.11 -9.26 5.74
CA ARG A 178 0.32 -8.72 6.85
C ARG A 178 -0.81 -9.69 7.23
N PRO A 179 -1.23 -9.75 8.50
CA PRO A 179 -2.28 -10.68 8.93
C PRO A 179 -3.57 -10.52 8.12
N GLY A 180 -4.09 -11.63 7.61
CA GLY A 180 -5.41 -11.71 6.96
C GLY A 180 -6.51 -12.18 7.90
N THR A 181 -6.14 -12.55 9.12
CA THR A 181 -7.04 -12.86 10.23
C THR A 181 -6.41 -12.37 11.54
N ILE A 182 -7.23 -12.10 12.57
CA ILE A 182 -6.72 -11.72 13.90
C ILE A 182 -5.87 -12.83 14.55
N LEU A 183 -5.98 -14.07 14.09
CA LEU A 183 -5.21 -15.21 14.59
C LEU A 183 -3.73 -15.10 14.18
N ASP A 184 -3.46 -14.58 12.99
CA ASP A 184 -2.11 -14.42 12.44
C ASP A 184 -1.41 -13.15 12.97
N ALA A 185 -2.13 -12.31 13.71
CA ALA A 185 -1.59 -11.07 14.24
C ALA A 185 -0.45 -11.29 15.23
N CYS A 186 0.68 -10.63 14.99
CA CYS A 186 1.92 -10.76 15.77
C CYS A 186 2.55 -12.16 15.75
N ASP A 187 2.20 -13.01 14.78
CA ASP A 187 2.93 -14.26 14.59
C ASP A 187 4.36 -14.00 14.06
N SER A 188 5.14 -15.06 13.93
CA SER A 188 6.53 -14.96 13.47
C SER A 188 6.68 -14.36 12.06
N ILE A 189 5.70 -14.59 11.17
CA ILE A 189 5.71 -14.06 9.81
C ILE A 189 5.44 -12.55 9.80
N HIS A 190 4.43 -12.10 10.57
CA HIS A 190 4.13 -10.66 10.69
C HIS A 190 5.31 -9.88 11.27
N ILE A 191 5.93 -10.44 12.31
CA ILE A 191 7.11 -9.82 12.95
C ILE A 191 8.31 -9.84 11.99
N GLU A 192 8.59 -10.97 11.33
CA GLU A 192 9.72 -11.09 10.40
C GLU A 192 9.56 -10.13 9.20
N GLU A 193 8.38 -10.05 8.58
CA GLU A 193 8.14 -9.09 7.51
C GLU A 193 8.35 -7.65 7.97
N THR A 194 7.83 -7.29 9.15
CA THR A 194 7.99 -5.94 9.70
C THR A 194 9.46 -5.59 9.94
N LEU A 195 10.26 -6.55 10.41
CA LEU A 195 11.71 -6.35 10.56
C LEU A 195 12.44 -6.20 9.22
N ARG A 196 12.04 -6.97 8.19
CA ARG A 196 12.55 -6.82 6.82
C ARG A 196 12.19 -5.43 6.25
N GLN A 197 10.95 -4.97 6.44
CA GLN A 197 10.55 -3.61 6.06
C GLN A 197 11.39 -2.55 6.77
N LEU A 198 11.65 -2.72 8.07
CA LEU A 198 12.47 -1.78 8.84
C LEU A 198 13.89 -1.66 8.26
N ASN A 199 14.50 -2.77 7.85
CA ASN A 199 15.82 -2.76 7.23
C ASN A 199 15.81 -2.06 5.87
N ILE A 200 14.79 -2.31 5.05
CA ILE A 200 14.62 -1.64 3.75
C ILE A 200 14.36 -0.14 3.94
N CYS A 201 13.53 0.23 4.92
CA CYS A 201 13.29 1.62 5.27
C CYS A 201 14.59 2.36 5.60
N LYS A 202 15.41 1.79 6.48
CA LYS A 202 16.72 2.36 6.84
C LYS A 202 17.67 2.47 5.64
N LEU A 203 17.70 1.46 4.79
CA LEU A 203 18.52 1.47 3.57
C LEU A 203 18.10 2.60 2.62
N LEU A 204 16.81 2.75 2.34
CA LEU A 204 16.32 3.81 1.47
C LEU A 204 16.54 5.20 2.08
N GLN A 205 16.31 5.35 3.39
CA GLN A 205 16.57 6.59 4.12
C GLN A 205 18.05 6.98 4.14
N SER A 206 18.97 6.01 4.27
CA SER A 206 20.42 6.27 4.20
C SER A 206 20.85 6.79 2.83
N LYS A 207 20.08 6.51 1.79
CA LYS A 207 20.25 7.08 0.43
C LYS A 207 19.55 8.44 0.26
N GLY A 208 18.83 8.94 1.27
CA GLY A 208 18.07 10.20 1.22
C GLY A 208 16.64 10.08 0.70
N VAL A 209 16.15 8.87 0.41
CA VAL A 209 14.79 8.64 -0.10
C VAL A 209 13.77 8.86 1.01
N LYS A 210 12.69 9.57 0.69
CA LYS A 210 11.53 9.70 1.57
C LYS A 210 10.72 8.43 1.55
N VAL A 211 10.45 7.88 2.73
CA VAL A 211 9.77 6.59 2.90
C VAL A 211 8.56 6.74 3.79
N MET A 212 7.46 6.09 3.44
CA MET A 212 6.34 5.76 4.32
C MET A 212 6.12 4.25 4.31
N VAL A 213 5.39 3.72 5.28
CA VAL A 213 5.29 2.28 5.51
C VAL A 213 3.83 1.86 5.56
N GLU A 214 3.46 0.90 4.73
CA GLU A 214 2.21 0.15 4.88
C GLU A 214 2.45 -1.03 5.81
N ASN A 215 1.55 -1.26 6.75
CA ASN A 215 1.66 -2.38 7.69
C ASN A 215 0.29 -2.72 8.29
N ILE A 216 0.27 -3.47 9.39
CA ILE A 216 -0.85 -3.97 10.17
C ILE A 216 -1.71 -4.93 9.35
N GLY A 217 -3.03 -4.79 9.29
CA GLY A 217 -4.00 -5.73 8.76
C GLY A 217 -4.99 -6.12 9.84
N HIS A 218 -5.40 -7.41 9.89
CA HIS A 218 -6.30 -7.93 10.93
C HIS A 218 -5.53 -8.12 12.24
N ILE A 219 -5.97 -7.41 13.30
CA ILE A 219 -5.27 -7.42 14.59
C ILE A 219 -6.19 -6.89 15.70
N THR A 220 -6.31 -7.61 16.80
CA THR A 220 -7.09 -7.17 17.95
C THR A 220 -6.52 -5.92 18.61
N LEU A 221 -7.34 -5.12 19.30
CA LEU A 221 -6.93 -3.84 19.88
C LEU A 221 -5.74 -3.96 20.85
N ASP A 222 -5.73 -5.01 21.68
CA ASP A 222 -4.63 -5.30 22.60
C ASP A 222 -3.31 -5.57 21.87
N LYS A 223 -3.38 -6.34 20.75
CA LYS A 223 -2.21 -6.64 19.93
C LYS A 223 -1.74 -5.43 19.12
N ILE A 224 -2.61 -4.46 18.77
CA ILE A 224 -2.18 -3.19 18.14
C ILE A 224 -1.18 -2.50 19.06
N SER A 225 -1.48 -2.39 20.37
CA SER A 225 -0.57 -1.79 21.34
C SER A 225 0.77 -2.54 21.44
N THR A 226 0.75 -3.85 21.31
CA THR A 226 1.97 -4.67 21.33
C THR A 226 2.80 -4.45 20.06
N HIS A 227 2.15 -4.49 18.89
CA HIS A 227 2.82 -4.33 17.59
C HIS A 227 3.32 -2.90 17.34
N SER A 228 2.65 -1.89 17.92
CA SER A 228 3.06 -0.48 17.83
C SER A 228 4.49 -0.26 18.31
N LYS A 229 4.97 -1.02 19.30
CA LYS A 229 6.36 -0.96 19.78
C LYS A 229 7.37 -1.27 18.66
N LEU A 230 7.00 -2.16 17.74
CA LEU A 230 7.84 -2.47 16.58
C LEU A 230 7.68 -1.40 15.49
N LEU A 231 6.46 -0.92 15.25
CA LEU A 231 6.18 0.14 14.28
C LEU A 231 6.86 1.47 14.66
N ASN A 232 6.93 1.79 15.94
CA ASN A 232 7.59 3.01 16.44
C ASN A 232 9.12 3.01 16.21
N ARG A 233 9.70 1.88 15.78
CA ARG A 233 11.12 1.81 15.35
C ARG A 233 11.35 2.38 13.95
N PHE A 234 10.29 2.56 13.16
CA PHE A 234 10.39 3.23 11.87
C PHE A 234 10.49 4.75 12.08
N ASN A 235 11.48 5.36 11.51
CA ASN A 235 11.55 6.82 11.41
C ASN A 235 10.81 7.27 10.13
N ALA A 236 9.58 6.81 9.95
CA ALA A 236 8.76 7.04 8.77
C ALA A 236 7.27 7.07 9.14
N PRO A 237 6.43 7.80 8.41
CA PRO A 237 4.99 7.73 8.59
C PRO A 237 4.45 6.32 8.32
N ILE A 238 3.46 5.91 9.09
CA ILE A 238 2.77 4.64 8.96
C ILE A 238 1.39 4.86 8.35
N MET A 239 1.08 4.10 7.30
CA MET A 239 -0.23 3.99 6.67
C MET A 239 -0.72 2.53 6.84
N PRO A 240 -1.38 2.20 7.95
CA PRO A 240 -1.85 0.84 8.15
C PRO A 240 -2.99 0.49 7.18
N LEU A 241 -3.08 -0.78 6.78
CA LEU A 241 -4.34 -1.33 6.30
C LEU A 241 -5.20 -1.63 7.53
N GLY A 242 -6.36 -1.03 7.61
CA GLY A 242 -7.12 -1.05 8.84
C GLY A 242 -6.52 -0.11 9.90
N PRO A 243 -6.23 -0.63 11.10
CA PRO A 243 -6.36 -2.02 11.60
C PRO A 243 -7.81 -2.53 11.65
N LEU A 244 -7.98 -3.82 11.37
CA LEU A 244 -9.26 -4.50 11.44
C LEU A 244 -9.29 -5.39 12.70
N PRO A 245 -9.96 -4.95 13.81
CA PRO A 245 -9.82 -5.60 15.11
C PRO A 245 -10.69 -6.85 15.28
N THR A 246 -11.42 -7.26 14.26
CA THR A 246 -12.29 -8.44 14.28
C THR A 246 -12.42 -9.06 12.89
N ASP A 247 -12.66 -10.38 12.84
CA ASP A 247 -12.90 -11.13 11.59
C ASP A 247 -14.37 -11.48 11.41
N VAL A 248 -15.26 -11.08 12.33
CA VAL A 248 -16.69 -11.46 12.30
C VAL A 248 -17.63 -10.33 11.86
N ALA A 249 -17.09 -9.15 11.53
CA ALA A 249 -17.85 -8.01 11.05
C ALA A 249 -18.06 -8.06 9.53
N ILE A 250 -18.65 -9.13 9.04
CA ILE A 250 -18.88 -9.36 7.59
C ILE A 250 -19.77 -8.24 7.04
N ASN A 251 -19.32 -7.59 5.96
CA ASN A 251 -19.93 -6.41 5.36
C ASN A 251 -20.03 -5.17 6.26
N GLU A 252 -19.23 -5.15 7.34
CA GLU A 252 -19.10 -3.99 8.24
C GLU A 252 -17.63 -3.60 8.45
N ASP A 253 -16.78 -3.91 7.48
CA ASP A 253 -15.33 -3.65 7.53
C ASP A 253 -14.99 -2.17 7.78
N HIS A 254 -15.81 -1.24 7.28
CA HIS A 254 -15.65 0.19 7.50
C HIS A 254 -15.83 0.59 8.97
N ILE A 255 -16.73 -0.08 9.71
CA ILE A 255 -16.92 0.14 11.15
C ILE A 255 -15.72 -0.44 11.91
N ALA A 256 -15.31 -1.69 11.59
CA ALA A 256 -14.15 -2.32 12.19
C ALA A 256 -12.89 -1.47 11.94
N ASN A 257 -12.70 -0.97 10.72
CA ASN A 257 -11.61 -0.07 10.37
C ASN A 257 -11.65 1.24 11.17
N ALA A 258 -12.81 1.88 11.29
CA ALA A 258 -12.94 3.13 12.04
C ALA A 258 -12.51 2.96 13.50
N ILE A 259 -12.87 1.84 14.14
CA ILE A 259 -12.46 1.53 15.52
C ILE A 259 -10.95 1.32 15.59
N GLY A 260 -10.40 0.43 14.76
CA GLY A 260 -8.99 0.09 14.80
C GLY A 260 -8.09 1.26 14.37
N ALA A 261 -8.46 1.99 13.34
CA ALA A 261 -7.71 3.14 12.84
C ALA A 261 -7.68 4.29 13.86
N SER A 262 -8.83 4.58 14.51
CA SER A 262 -8.90 5.58 15.58
C SER A 262 -7.99 5.21 16.75
N PHE A 263 -7.99 3.94 17.15
CA PHE A 263 -7.12 3.46 18.23
C PHE A 263 -5.64 3.54 17.82
N ALA A 264 -5.29 3.09 16.61
CA ALA A 264 -3.92 3.16 16.11
C ALA A 264 -3.41 4.61 16.00
N ALA A 265 -4.26 5.55 15.57
CA ALA A 265 -3.96 6.97 15.55
C ALA A 265 -3.76 7.53 16.95
N TYR A 266 -4.63 7.19 17.90
CA TYR A 266 -4.54 7.62 19.30
C TYR A 266 -3.21 7.20 19.96
N ILE A 267 -2.75 5.97 19.71
CA ILE A 267 -1.46 5.48 20.26
C ILE A 267 -0.24 5.85 19.39
N GLY A 268 -0.42 6.65 18.34
CA GLY A 268 0.67 7.20 17.53
C GLY A 268 1.30 6.22 16.53
N CYS A 269 0.63 5.14 16.15
CA CYS A 269 1.13 4.18 15.17
C CYS A 269 0.38 4.21 13.82
N ALA A 270 -0.50 5.20 13.61
CA ALA A 270 -1.08 5.53 12.31
C ALA A 270 -0.95 7.03 12.06
N HIS A 271 -0.40 7.39 10.90
CA HIS A 271 -0.23 8.78 10.46
C HIS A 271 -1.10 9.09 9.23
N ILE A 272 -1.50 8.05 8.53
CA ILE A 272 -2.42 8.08 7.38
C ILE A 272 -3.45 6.98 7.62
N ILE A 273 -4.72 7.32 7.51
CA ILE A 273 -5.84 6.37 7.57
C ILE A 273 -6.25 6.04 6.13
N ASN A 274 -6.28 4.75 5.80
CA ASN A 274 -6.87 4.28 4.56
C ASN A 274 -8.38 4.14 4.73
N CYS A 275 -9.15 4.74 3.83
CA CYS A 275 -10.58 4.47 3.75
C CYS A 275 -10.81 3.02 3.35
N VAL A 276 -11.59 2.30 4.13
CA VAL A 276 -11.99 0.92 3.90
C VAL A 276 -13.49 0.90 3.65
N THR A 277 -13.93 0.21 2.59
CA THR A 277 -15.35 0.04 2.30
C THR A 277 -15.96 -1.06 3.17
N ARG A 278 -17.31 -1.07 3.28
CA ARG A 278 -18.02 -2.08 4.06
C ARG A 278 -17.80 -3.53 3.58
N TYR A 279 -17.36 -3.71 2.35
CA TYR A 279 -17.18 -5.00 1.71
C TYR A 279 -15.73 -5.32 1.38
N GLU A 280 -14.79 -4.81 2.11
CA GLU A 280 -13.34 -4.99 1.85
C GLU A 280 -12.96 -6.46 1.65
N HIS A 281 -13.61 -7.38 2.38
CA HIS A 281 -13.34 -8.80 2.34
C HIS A 281 -14.34 -9.61 1.51
N SER A 282 -15.51 -9.07 1.17
CA SER A 282 -16.58 -9.82 0.49
C SER A 282 -16.74 -9.49 -0.98
N LYS A 283 -16.25 -8.31 -1.40
CA LYS A 283 -16.23 -7.86 -2.79
C LYS A 283 -14.92 -7.16 -3.07
N SER A 284 -14.64 -6.84 -4.33
CA SER A 284 -13.49 -6.01 -4.65
C SER A 284 -13.65 -4.62 -4.02
N ALA A 285 -12.70 -4.22 -3.17
CA ALA A 285 -12.67 -2.88 -2.57
C ALA A 285 -12.66 -1.74 -3.61
N ILE A 286 -12.33 -2.09 -4.84
CA ILE A 286 -12.21 -1.19 -5.98
C ILE A 286 -13.58 -0.81 -6.56
N THR A 287 -14.57 -1.71 -6.48
CA THR A 287 -15.92 -1.52 -7.08
C THR A 287 -16.94 -0.96 -6.10
N GLN A 288 -16.51 -0.48 -4.94
CA GLN A 288 -17.41 -0.21 -3.84
C GLN A 288 -17.66 1.27 -3.63
N GLU A 289 -18.79 1.54 -3.04
CA GLU A 289 -19.16 2.84 -2.53
C GLU A 289 -18.05 3.37 -1.61
N ALA A 290 -17.22 4.26 -2.14
CA ALA A 290 -16.33 5.05 -1.32
C ALA A 290 -17.17 6.13 -0.68
N THR A 291 -17.56 5.89 0.51
CA THR A 291 -18.24 6.88 1.32
C THR A 291 -17.34 7.43 2.38
#